data_d37b733c5e1c51c97e5801f24f301e5e
#
_entry.id   d37b733c5e1c51c97e5801f24f301e5e
#
_cell.length_a   1.000
_cell.length_b   1.000
_cell.length_c   1.000
_cell.angle_alpha   90.00
_cell.angle_beta   90.00
_cell.angle_gamma   90.00
#
_symmetry.space_group_name_H-M   'P 1'
#
loop_
_entity.id
_entity.type
_entity.pdbx_description
1 polymer ?
#
loop_
_entity_poly.entity_id
_entity_poly.type
_entity_poly.pdbx_seq_one_letter_code
_entity_poly.pdbx_strand_id
1 'polypeptide(L)'
;MKNEKGEMLVGGAVIFKEGKGKNLFMLTKNNDGEFEILKSTVRRGESSVRSVIRYTSEQGNMNTRVLDEVGRATGAGILNNKPVTYKYIYYLLLFKAGIEISGMGDISWFDYATASKKLKLKKEKDMLKIASSMVKEWEKNKKKKKA
;
A
#
# COMPACT_ATOMS: atom_id res chain seq x y z
N MET A 1 -16.27 -2.01 -3.08
CA MET A 1 -17.54 -2.65 -3.45
C MET A 1 -17.89 -3.76 -2.47
N LYS A 2 -19.13 -3.86 -2.11
CA LYS A 2 -19.61 -4.81 -1.12
C LYS A 2 -20.09 -6.10 -1.82
N ASN A 3 -19.64 -7.27 -1.34
CA ASN A 3 -20.14 -8.53 -1.87
C ASN A 3 -21.40 -8.97 -1.10
N GLU A 4 -21.99 -10.12 -1.49
CA GLU A 4 -23.21 -10.63 -0.90
C GLU A 4 -23.11 -10.93 0.59
N LYS A 5 -21.90 -11.18 1.09
CA LYS A 5 -21.66 -11.48 2.51
C LYS A 5 -21.44 -10.24 3.35
N GLY A 6 -21.63 -9.03 2.79
CA GLY A 6 -21.32 -7.79 3.50
C GLY A 6 -19.84 -7.52 3.66
N GLU A 7 -19.04 -8.01 2.74
CA GLU A 7 -17.60 -7.79 2.72
C GLU A 7 -17.20 -6.74 1.70
N MET A 8 -16.24 -5.90 2.06
CA MET A 8 -15.63 -4.95 1.13
C MET A 8 -14.18 -5.30 0.92
N LEU A 9 -13.81 -5.43 -0.35
CA LEU A 9 -12.43 -5.72 -0.73
C LEU A 9 -11.67 -4.42 -0.91
N VAL A 10 -10.52 -4.32 -0.27
CA VAL A 10 -9.66 -3.13 -0.30
C VAL A 10 -8.24 -3.56 -0.67
N GLY A 11 -7.65 -2.87 -1.66
CA GLY A 11 -6.27 -3.08 -2.01
C GLY A 11 -5.38 -2.13 -1.22
N GLY A 12 -4.32 -2.65 -0.61
CA GLY A 12 -3.31 -1.85 0.06
C GLY A 12 -2.04 -1.83 -0.76
N ALA A 13 -1.35 -0.70 -0.76
CA ALA A 13 -0.12 -0.55 -1.52
C ALA A 13 1.01 -0.06 -0.63
N VAL A 14 1.96 -0.95 -0.34
CA VAL A 14 3.20 -0.55 0.29
C VAL A 14 4.14 -0.18 -0.85
N ILE A 15 4.34 1.11 -1.04
CA ILE A 15 5.13 1.64 -2.16
C ILE A 15 6.48 2.08 -1.64
N PHE A 16 7.54 1.61 -2.29
CA PHE A 16 8.89 2.02 -1.93
C PHE A 16 9.62 2.57 -3.14
N LYS A 17 10.59 3.41 -2.88
CA LYS A 17 11.53 3.89 -3.90
C LYS A 17 12.94 3.70 -3.38
N GLU A 18 13.85 3.42 -4.32
CA GLU A 18 15.26 3.29 -3.99
C GLU A 18 15.85 4.68 -3.78
N GLY A 19 16.56 4.84 -2.66
CA GLY A 19 17.26 6.09 -2.35
C GLY A 19 18.74 5.82 -2.16
N LYS A 20 19.50 6.91 -2.01
CA LYS A 20 20.93 6.78 -1.73
C LYS A 20 21.13 6.23 -0.32
N GLY A 21 21.66 5.01 -0.25
CA GLY A 21 21.99 4.36 1.00
C GLY A 21 20.83 3.73 1.75
N LYS A 22 19.58 4.01 1.36
CA LYS A 22 18.42 3.38 1.98
C LYS A 22 17.17 3.55 1.12
N ASN A 23 16.23 2.65 1.32
CA ASN A 23 14.94 2.71 0.65
C ASN A 23 13.96 3.56 1.44
N LEU A 24 13.07 4.22 0.72
CA LEU A 24 12.03 5.04 1.34
C LEU A 24 10.67 4.43 1.06
N PHE A 25 9.80 4.47 2.05
CA PHE A 25 8.44 3.95 1.97
C PHE A 25 7.44 5.09 2.00
N MET A 26 6.41 4.99 1.17
CA MET A 26 5.38 6.01 1.08
C MET A 26 4.28 5.78 2.09
N LEU A 27 3.91 6.82 2.81
CA LEU A 27 2.72 6.82 3.65
C LEU A 27 1.82 7.97 3.23
N THR A 28 0.53 7.79 3.45
CA THR A 28 -0.46 8.85 3.22
C THR A 28 -1.05 9.28 4.55
N LYS A 29 -1.55 10.52 4.60
CA LYS A 29 -2.16 11.05 5.80
C LYS A 29 -3.68 11.08 5.61
N ASN A 30 -4.41 10.54 6.56
CA ASN A 30 -5.87 10.55 6.51
C ASN A 30 -6.45 11.86 7.03
N ASN A 31 -7.77 11.98 7.05
CA ASN A 31 -8.45 13.19 7.49
C ASN A 31 -8.22 13.54 8.96
N ASP A 32 -7.86 12.56 9.77
CA ASP A 32 -7.55 12.75 11.19
C ASP A 32 -6.08 13.13 11.41
N GLY A 33 -5.32 13.30 10.34
CA GLY A 33 -3.90 13.62 10.43
C GLY A 33 -3.01 12.43 10.76
N GLU A 34 -3.53 11.22 10.65
CA GLU A 34 -2.79 10.00 10.94
C GLU A 34 -2.19 9.40 9.68
N PHE A 35 -0.98 8.86 9.79
CA PHE A 35 -0.33 8.20 8.67
C PHE A 35 -0.82 6.77 8.53
N GLU A 36 -0.97 6.35 7.28
CA GLU A 36 -1.40 4.99 6.96
C GLU A 36 -0.81 4.55 5.61
N ILE A 37 -0.85 3.23 5.38
CA ILE A 37 -0.51 2.67 4.07
C ILE A 37 -1.63 3.03 3.10
N LEU A 38 -1.25 3.41 1.88
CA LEU A 38 -2.21 3.74 0.83
C LEU A 38 -3.17 2.58 0.60
N LYS A 39 -4.47 2.90 0.53
CA LYS A 39 -5.50 1.91 0.27
C LYS A 39 -6.44 2.40 -0.82
N SER A 40 -6.93 1.48 -1.63
CA SER A 40 -7.94 1.78 -2.64
C SER A 40 -9.08 0.79 -2.57
N THR A 41 -10.30 1.30 -2.76
CA THR A 41 -11.49 0.46 -2.81
C THR A 41 -11.57 -0.23 -4.17
N VAL A 42 -11.81 -1.53 -4.16
CA VAL A 42 -11.91 -2.33 -5.37
C VAL A 42 -13.25 -2.05 -6.06
N ARG A 43 -13.19 -1.75 -7.35
CA ARG A 43 -14.39 -1.52 -8.17
C ARG A 43 -14.96 -2.85 -8.66
N ARG A 44 -16.23 -2.82 -9.05
CA ARG A 44 -16.91 -4.00 -9.57
C ARG A 44 -16.15 -4.55 -10.78
N GLY A 45 -15.90 -5.86 -10.76
CA GLY A 45 -15.18 -6.54 -11.83
C GLY A 45 -13.66 -6.35 -11.81
N GLU A 46 -13.15 -5.63 -10.80
CA GLU A 46 -11.74 -5.33 -10.66
C GLU A 46 -11.10 -6.23 -9.61
N SER A 47 -9.88 -6.68 -9.84
CA SER A 47 -9.12 -7.39 -8.80
C SER A 47 -8.49 -6.37 -7.84
N SER A 48 -8.13 -6.83 -6.66
CA SER A 48 -7.47 -5.96 -5.67
C SER A 48 -6.15 -5.39 -6.20
N VAL A 49 -5.37 -6.19 -6.92
CA VAL A 49 -4.10 -5.70 -7.49
C VAL A 49 -4.33 -4.66 -8.58
N ARG A 50 -5.35 -4.85 -9.40
CA ARG A 50 -5.70 -3.85 -10.42
C ARG A 50 -6.17 -2.55 -9.79
N SER A 51 -6.88 -2.65 -8.67
CA SER A 51 -7.34 -1.48 -7.91
C SER A 51 -6.16 -0.60 -7.47
N VAL A 52 -5.11 -1.19 -6.91
CA VAL A 52 -3.95 -0.40 -6.47
C VAL A 52 -3.17 0.17 -7.66
N ILE A 53 -3.06 -0.58 -8.76
CA ILE A 53 -2.41 -0.08 -9.98
C ILE A 53 -3.18 1.11 -10.54
N ARG A 54 -4.49 0.99 -10.65
CA ARG A 54 -5.36 2.06 -11.13
C ARG A 54 -5.25 3.30 -10.24
N TYR A 55 -5.36 3.11 -8.93
CA TYR A 55 -5.36 4.23 -7.98
C TYR A 55 -4.03 4.99 -8.02
N THR A 56 -2.91 4.28 -8.01
CA THR A 56 -1.59 4.93 -8.07
C THR A 56 -1.36 5.64 -9.40
N SER A 57 -1.86 5.07 -10.50
CA SER A 57 -1.73 5.67 -11.82
C SER A 57 -2.65 6.87 -12.00
N GLU A 58 -3.94 6.69 -11.76
CA GLU A 58 -4.95 7.74 -12.03
C GLU A 58 -4.94 8.86 -11.00
N GLN A 59 -4.84 8.52 -9.72
CA GLN A 59 -4.91 9.48 -8.63
C GLN A 59 -3.54 9.97 -8.18
N GLY A 60 -2.53 9.11 -8.26
CA GLY A 60 -1.19 9.43 -7.82
C GLY A 60 -0.26 9.89 -8.92
N ASN A 61 -0.67 9.74 -10.17
CA ASN A 61 0.16 10.06 -11.32
C ASN A 61 1.54 9.39 -11.24
N MET A 62 1.55 8.14 -10.78
CA MET A 62 2.74 7.36 -10.56
C MET A 62 2.83 6.18 -11.52
N ASN A 63 4.04 5.86 -11.94
CA ASN A 63 4.35 4.61 -12.61
C ASN A 63 4.96 3.68 -11.58
N THR A 64 4.27 2.59 -11.27
CA THR A 64 4.71 1.62 -10.27
C THR A 64 4.75 0.22 -10.87
N ARG A 65 5.57 -0.63 -10.27
CA ARG A 65 5.63 -2.04 -10.62
C ARG A 65 5.25 -2.88 -9.41
N VAL A 66 4.25 -3.72 -9.57
CA VAL A 66 3.87 -4.66 -8.51
C VAL A 66 4.91 -5.78 -8.45
N LEU A 67 5.49 -5.98 -7.28
CA LEU A 67 6.49 -7.03 -7.09
C LEU A 67 5.86 -8.30 -6.52
N ASP A 68 4.99 -8.18 -5.51
CA ASP A 68 4.38 -9.35 -4.90
C ASP A 68 3.25 -8.94 -3.95
N GLU A 69 2.47 -9.91 -3.50
CA GLU A 69 1.52 -9.71 -2.42
C GLU A 69 2.28 -9.75 -1.10
N VAL A 70 1.99 -8.80 -0.20
CA VAL A 70 2.63 -8.73 1.12
C VAL A 70 1.87 -9.58 2.13
N GLY A 71 0.55 -9.44 2.17
CA GLY A 71 -0.25 -10.14 3.14
C GLY A 71 -1.70 -9.67 3.14
N ARG A 72 -2.49 -10.26 4.01
CA ARG A 72 -3.92 -9.98 4.11
C ARG A 72 -4.30 -9.67 5.55
N ALA A 73 -5.31 -8.83 5.70
CA ALA A 73 -5.85 -8.48 7.01
C ALA A 73 -7.35 -8.25 6.88
N THR A 74 -8.03 -8.25 8.00
CA THR A 74 -9.46 -7.93 8.05
C THR A 74 -9.71 -6.79 9.02
N GLY A 75 -10.81 -6.10 8.82
CA GLY A 75 -11.25 -5.06 9.72
C GLY A 75 -12.77 -5.00 9.74
N ALA A 76 -13.32 -4.43 10.79
CA ALA A 76 -14.76 -4.27 10.92
C ALA A 76 -15.11 -2.79 10.80
N GLY A 77 -16.29 -2.53 10.25
CA GLY A 77 -16.78 -1.17 10.12
C GLY A 77 -18.29 -1.13 9.92
N ILE A 78 -18.80 0.05 9.68
CA ILE A 78 -20.22 0.27 9.41
C ILE A 78 -20.33 1.04 8.12
N LEU A 79 -21.16 0.56 7.22
CA LEU A 79 -21.46 1.20 5.94
C LEU A 79 -22.96 1.25 5.77
N ASN A 80 -23.52 2.46 5.56
CA ASN A 80 -24.96 2.65 5.40
C ASN A 80 -25.76 2.02 6.57
N ASN A 81 -25.26 2.24 7.80
CA ASN A 81 -25.87 1.74 9.04
C ASN A 81 -25.89 0.21 9.17
N LYS A 82 -25.08 -0.49 8.38
CA LYS A 82 -24.97 -1.95 8.43
C LYS A 82 -23.53 -2.36 8.71
N PRO A 83 -23.32 -3.43 9.51
CA PRO A 83 -21.98 -3.94 9.72
C PRO A 83 -21.34 -4.38 8.40
N VAL A 84 -20.07 -4.10 8.24
CA VAL A 84 -19.30 -4.54 7.07
C VAL A 84 -17.95 -5.07 7.53
N THR A 85 -17.48 -6.09 6.86
CA THR A 85 -16.12 -6.60 7.05
C THR A 85 -15.27 -6.13 5.90
N TYR A 86 -14.16 -5.47 6.22
CA TYR A 86 -13.18 -5.09 5.21
C TYR A 86 -12.16 -6.19 5.09
N LYS A 87 -11.88 -6.59 3.86
CA LYS A 87 -10.80 -7.53 3.53
C LYS A 87 -9.72 -6.75 2.81
N TYR A 88 -8.55 -6.66 3.43
CA TYR A 88 -7.40 -5.95 2.90
C TYR A 88 -6.41 -6.93 2.31
N ILE A 89 -5.98 -6.66 1.08
CA ILE A 89 -4.89 -7.40 0.46
C ILE A 89 -3.81 -6.37 0.12
N TYR A 90 -2.66 -6.50 0.77
CA TYR A 90 -1.55 -5.56 0.63
C TYR A 90 -0.55 -6.07 -0.39
N TYR A 91 -0.08 -5.16 -1.25
CA TYR A 91 0.89 -5.46 -2.30
C TYR A 91 2.12 -4.59 -2.14
N LEU A 92 3.27 -5.13 -2.55
CA LEU A 92 4.52 -4.38 -2.58
C LEU A 92 4.70 -3.82 -3.99
N LEU A 93 4.85 -2.50 -4.07
CA LEU A 93 5.01 -1.78 -5.33
C LEU A 93 6.32 -1.01 -5.34
N LEU A 94 7.05 -1.12 -6.44
CA LEU A 94 8.24 -0.30 -6.67
C LEU A 94 7.83 0.98 -7.42
N PHE A 95 8.14 2.12 -6.84
CA PHE A 95 7.96 3.41 -7.49
C PHE A 95 9.04 3.59 -8.57
N LYS A 96 8.64 3.77 -9.81
CA LYS A 96 9.58 3.92 -10.92
C LYS A 96 9.69 5.36 -11.39
N ALA A 97 8.59 6.07 -11.47
CA ALA A 97 8.54 7.46 -11.93
C ALA A 97 7.20 8.08 -11.57
N GLY A 98 7.15 9.38 -11.59
CA GLY A 98 5.90 10.10 -11.42
C GLY A 98 6.09 11.43 -10.72
N ILE A 99 5.05 12.24 -10.80
CA ILE A 99 4.96 13.48 -10.06
C ILE A 99 4.04 13.19 -8.88
N GLU A 100 4.54 13.44 -7.67
CA GLU A 100 3.81 13.14 -6.45
C GLU A 100 2.72 14.15 -6.14
N ILE A 101 2.19 14.79 -7.15
CA ILE A 101 1.01 15.65 -7.06
C ILE A 101 -0.18 14.74 -7.22
N SER A 102 -1.01 14.67 -6.22
CA SER A 102 -2.00 13.64 -6.29
C SER A 102 -3.33 14.00 -5.68
N GLY A 103 -4.36 13.37 -6.20
CA GLY A 103 -5.64 13.28 -5.56
C GLY A 103 -5.68 12.23 -4.44
N MET A 104 -4.53 11.72 -4.02
CA MET A 104 -4.43 10.75 -2.93
C MET A 104 -4.23 11.39 -1.55
N GLY A 105 -4.19 12.72 -1.48
CA GLY A 105 -3.95 13.44 -0.24
C GLY A 105 -2.47 13.65 0.04
N ASP A 106 -2.12 13.90 1.30
CA ASP A 106 -0.74 14.14 1.69
C ASP A 106 0.09 12.89 1.59
N ILE A 107 1.17 12.96 0.82
CA ILE A 107 2.11 11.86 0.63
C ILE A 107 3.44 12.25 1.27
N SER A 108 4.03 11.30 1.98
CA SER A 108 5.37 11.49 2.56
C SER A 108 6.17 10.21 2.40
N TRP A 109 7.48 10.38 2.25
CA TRP A 109 8.43 9.27 2.10
C TRP A 109 9.30 9.21 3.34
N PHE A 110 9.41 8.02 3.91
CA PHE A 110 10.18 7.79 5.14
C PHE A 110 11.02 6.54 5.00
N ASP A 111 12.16 6.49 5.72
CA ASP A 111 12.86 5.23 5.86
C ASP A 111 11.98 4.27 6.69
N TYR A 112 12.35 3.00 6.71
CA TYR A 112 11.55 1.98 7.39
C TYR A 112 11.31 2.30 8.86
N ALA A 113 12.36 2.64 9.59
CA ALA A 113 12.23 2.89 11.04
C ALA A 113 11.26 4.05 11.33
N THR A 114 11.39 5.13 10.58
CA THR A 114 10.51 6.30 10.73
C THR A 114 9.07 5.97 10.30
N ALA A 115 8.92 5.30 9.16
CA ALA A 115 7.60 4.91 8.66
C ALA A 115 6.88 4.01 9.67
N SER A 116 7.59 3.03 10.23
CA SER A 116 7.03 2.12 11.22
C SER A 116 6.51 2.86 12.46
N LYS A 117 7.26 3.85 12.92
CA LYS A 117 6.86 4.67 14.08
C LYS A 117 5.65 5.54 13.78
N LYS A 118 5.54 6.02 12.55
CA LYS A 118 4.44 6.91 12.16
C LYS A 118 3.13 6.19 11.92
N LEU A 119 3.17 4.92 11.54
CA LEU A 119 1.96 4.13 11.36
C LEU A 119 1.28 3.91 12.71
N LYS A 120 -0.04 4.09 12.74
CA LYS A 120 -0.82 3.93 13.96
C LYS A 120 -1.34 2.51 14.17
N LEU A 121 -1.78 1.87 13.09
CA LEU A 121 -2.38 0.53 13.19
C LEU A 121 -1.31 -0.55 13.23
N LYS A 122 -1.41 -1.43 14.22
CA LYS A 122 -0.46 -2.54 14.37
C LYS A 122 -0.42 -3.42 13.13
N LYS A 123 -1.57 -3.72 12.54
CA LYS A 123 -1.63 -4.55 11.34
C LYS A 123 -0.84 -3.94 10.18
N GLU A 124 -0.83 -2.61 10.07
CA GLU A 124 -0.07 -1.93 9.03
C GLU A 124 1.42 -1.88 9.33
N LYS A 125 1.79 -1.77 10.61
CA LYS A 125 3.19 -1.91 11.01
C LYS A 125 3.72 -3.30 10.66
N ASP A 126 2.90 -4.33 10.87
CA ASP A 126 3.25 -5.72 10.53
C ASP A 126 3.41 -5.87 9.02
N MET A 127 2.51 -5.29 8.23
CA MET A 127 2.60 -5.32 6.75
C MET A 127 3.86 -4.61 6.27
N LEU A 128 4.18 -3.46 6.85
CA LEU A 128 5.39 -2.72 6.50
C LEU A 128 6.65 -3.54 6.82
N LYS A 129 6.65 -4.23 7.94
CA LYS A 129 7.77 -5.08 8.34
C LYS A 129 7.99 -6.22 7.34
N ILE A 130 6.92 -6.89 6.95
CA ILE A 130 6.98 -7.95 5.94
C ILE A 130 7.48 -7.38 4.62
N ALA A 131 6.91 -6.25 4.19
CA ALA A 131 7.31 -5.59 2.95
C ALA A 131 8.79 -5.20 2.97
N SER A 132 9.29 -4.68 4.07
CA SER A 132 10.70 -4.33 4.21
C SER A 132 11.61 -5.53 4.03
N SER A 133 11.22 -6.68 4.57
CA SER A 133 11.96 -7.95 4.38
C SER A 133 11.92 -8.38 2.92
N MET A 134 10.78 -8.22 2.26
CA MET A 134 10.63 -8.55 0.85
C MET A 134 11.50 -7.68 -0.04
N VAL A 135 11.63 -6.39 0.30
CA VAL A 135 12.50 -5.47 -0.44
C VAL A 135 13.95 -5.92 -0.34
N LYS A 136 14.39 -6.31 0.85
CA LYS A 136 15.76 -6.81 1.05
C LYS A 136 16.03 -8.06 0.21
N GLU A 137 15.08 -8.97 0.17
CA GLU A 137 15.19 -10.19 -0.63
C GLU A 137 15.19 -9.87 -2.12
N TRP A 138 14.34 -8.96 -2.56
CA TRP A 138 14.30 -8.50 -3.95
C TRP A 138 15.63 -7.88 -4.36
N GLU A 139 16.23 -7.07 -3.50
CA GLU A 139 17.53 -6.45 -3.77
C GLU A 139 18.64 -7.49 -3.90
N LYS A 140 18.63 -8.51 -3.07
CA LYS A 140 19.59 -9.61 -3.17
C LYS A 140 19.46 -10.35 -4.50
N ASN A 141 18.24 -10.65 -4.91
CA ASN A 141 17.96 -11.34 -6.17
C ASN A 141 18.36 -10.50 -7.36
N LYS A 142 18.15 -9.19 -7.28
CA LYS A 142 18.54 -8.24 -8.31
C LYS A 142 20.06 -8.22 -8.49
N LYS A 143 20.82 -8.23 -7.38
CA LYS A 143 22.29 -8.27 -7.43
C LYS A 143 22.80 -9.57 -8.02
N LYS A 144 22.18 -10.70 -7.66
CA LYS A 144 22.56 -12.01 -8.21
C LYS A 144 22.36 -12.08 -9.72
N LYS A 145 21.29 -11.47 -10.24
CA LYS A 145 21.02 -11.44 -11.67
C LYS A 145 22.03 -10.59 -12.45
N LYS A 146 22.66 -9.62 -11.80
CA LYS A 146 23.65 -8.74 -12.41
C LYS A 146 25.07 -9.31 -12.34
N ALA A 147 25.30 -10.30 -11.52
CA ALA A 147 26.62 -10.90 -11.34
C ALA A 147 26.97 -11.86 -12.46
#